data_916394849b8fcb644de2118262add8d9
#
_entry.id   916394849b8fcb644de2118262add8d9
#
_cell.length_a   1.000
_cell.length_b   1.000
_cell.length_c   1.000
_cell.angle_alpha   90.00
_cell.angle_beta   90.00
_cell.angle_gamma   90.00
#
_symmetry.space_group_name_H-M   'P 1'
#
loop_
_entity.id
_entity.type
_entity.pdbx_description
1 polymer ?
#
loop_
_entity_poly.entity_id
_entity_poly.type
_entity_poly.pdbx_seq_one_letter_code
_entity_poly.pdbx_strand_id
1 'polypeptide(L)'
;MYKRQGYRLTEEDIADVSLFGPRDRLLELGAREGIHLERFELIDTGADAASAAQKACKHAAAGSLDMLMKGSLHTDELMRAVIARIDGLRTQRRISHAFVLQVPGRSSPLIISDCVVNVAPTLGEKVEILEHAIHLARALGVVRPRAAVVSFTESVLPGAPSTLDAAAIAKMAQRGQIIDAAVDGPLAFDNAVSIASASAKGIDSSVAGRADILLMPNLEAGNALYKSLVYMAGASCAGVVLGTKKPVVLTSRTDSLESKVYSAALASVLLRDECTS
;
A
#
# COMPACT_ATOMS: atom_id res chain seq x y z
N MET A 1 13.62 -6.98 -16.04
CA MET A 1 12.46 -7.11 -15.15
C MET A 1 11.58 -5.86 -15.14
N TYR A 2 12.08 -4.64 -14.79
CA TYR A 2 11.25 -3.42 -14.67
C TYR A 2 10.63 -2.92 -15.99
N LYS A 3 11.19 -3.26 -17.13
CA LYS A 3 10.67 -2.88 -18.46
C LYS A 3 9.54 -3.78 -18.92
N ARG A 4 9.55 -5.06 -18.51
CA ARG A 4 8.45 -5.99 -18.78
C ARG A 4 7.17 -5.56 -18.05
N GLN A 5 7.28 -4.89 -16.89
CA GLN A 5 6.11 -4.34 -16.20
C GLN A 5 5.47 -3.21 -17.02
N GLY A 6 6.25 -2.23 -17.49
CA GLY A 6 5.73 -1.15 -18.35
C GLY A 6 5.07 -1.68 -19.62
N TYR A 7 5.70 -2.65 -20.29
CA TYR A 7 5.14 -3.28 -21.48
C TYR A 7 3.77 -3.94 -21.19
N ARG A 8 3.66 -4.71 -20.10
CA ARG A 8 2.39 -5.33 -19.71
C ARG A 8 1.33 -4.31 -19.31
N LEU A 9 1.69 -3.23 -18.65
CA LEU A 9 0.74 -2.18 -18.28
C LEU A 9 0.07 -1.54 -19.50
N THR A 10 0.85 -1.33 -20.57
CA THR A 10 0.33 -0.79 -21.83
C THR A 10 -0.44 -1.86 -22.63
N GLU A 11 0.02 -3.13 -22.66
CA GLU A 11 -0.71 -4.19 -23.37
C GLU A 11 -2.05 -4.56 -22.71
N GLU A 12 -2.12 -4.49 -21.39
CA GLU A 12 -3.34 -4.78 -20.62
C GLU A 12 -4.24 -3.52 -20.45
N ASP A 13 -3.89 -2.43 -21.12
CA ASP A 13 -4.64 -1.14 -21.10
C ASP A 13 -4.85 -0.59 -19.68
N ILE A 14 -3.86 -0.82 -18.81
CA ILE A 14 -3.89 -0.36 -17.41
C ILE A 14 -3.37 1.08 -17.30
N ALA A 15 -2.28 1.42 -18.03
CA ALA A 15 -1.67 2.74 -18.01
C ALA A 15 -0.79 3.00 -19.24
N ASP A 16 -0.75 4.23 -19.71
CA ASP A 16 0.31 4.74 -20.56
C ASP A 16 1.57 4.99 -19.72
N VAL A 17 2.73 4.63 -20.27
CA VAL A 17 3.97 4.58 -19.49
C VAL A 17 5.02 5.52 -20.03
N SER A 18 5.47 6.47 -19.19
CA SER A 18 6.66 7.29 -19.43
C SER A 18 7.84 6.73 -18.61
N LEU A 19 9.00 6.53 -19.25
CA LEU A 19 10.20 5.99 -18.63
C LEU A 19 11.21 7.10 -18.32
N PHE A 20 11.56 7.24 -17.05
CA PHE A 20 12.57 8.19 -16.57
C PHE A 20 13.89 7.48 -16.31
N GLY A 21 14.97 7.92 -16.96
CA GLY A 21 16.29 7.33 -16.79
C GLY A 21 17.27 7.71 -17.91
N PRO A 22 18.53 7.23 -17.85
CA PRO A 22 19.52 7.45 -18.90
C PRO A 22 19.04 6.86 -20.24
N ARG A 23 18.81 7.71 -21.23
CA ARG A 23 18.19 7.31 -22.51
C ARG A 23 18.93 6.16 -23.18
N ASP A 24 20.24 6.27 -23.32
CA ASP A 24 21.05 5.27 -24.01
C ASP A 24 20.99 3.89 -23.31
N ARG A 25 21.05 3.90 -21.97
CA ARG A 25 20.90 2.68 -21.16
C ARG A 25 19.50 2.09 -21.23
N LEU A 26 18.45 2.92 -21.34
CA LEU A 26 17.10 2.44 -21.55
C LEU A 26 16.98 1.74 -22.90
N LEU A 27 17.54 2.33 -23.98
CA LEU A 27 17.52 1.73 -25.32
C LEU A 27 18.34 0.43 -25.38
N GLU A 28 19.55 0.41 -24.86
CA GLU A 28 20.39 -0.80 -24.77
C GLU A 28 19.67 -1.96 -24.07
N LEU A 29 19.08 -1.66 -22.90
CA LEU A 29 18.35 -2.64 -22.13
C LEU A 29 17.05 -3.07 -22.83
N GLY A 30 16.38 -2.20 -23.58
CA GLY A 30 15.21 -2.54 -24.40
C GLY A 30 15.58 -3.56 -25.47
N ALA A 31 16.62 -3.26 -26.22
CA ALA A 31 17.14 -4.15 -27.25
C ALA A 31 17.54 -5.53 -26.70
N ARG A 32 18.25 -5.54 -25.56
CA ARG A 32 18.67 -6.80 -24.91
C ARG A 32 17.51 -7.67 -24.44
N GLU A 33 16.43 -7.05 -23.99
CA GLU A 33 15.25 -7.76 -23.45
C GLU A 33 14.16 -7.99 -24.52
N GLY A 34 14.40 -7.56 -25.78
CA GLY A 34 13.43 -7.69 -26.88
C GLY A 34 12.17 -6.81 -26.68
N ILE A 35 12.30 -5.67 -26.02
CA ILE A 35 11.19 -4.75 -25.71
C ILE A 35 11.27 -3.54 -26.65
N HIS A 36 10.24 -3.32 -27.44
CA HIS A 36 10.10 -2.16 -28.31
C HIS A 36 9.78 -0.90 -27.47
N LEU A 37 10.80 -0.07 -27.23
CA LEU A 37 10.67 1.14 -26.41
C LEU A 37 10.03 2.32 -27.13
N GLU A 38 9.79 2.21 -28.44
CA GLU A 38 9.13 3.23 -29.26
C GLU A 38 7.68 3.51 -28.83
N ARG A 39 7.09 2.60 -28.06
CA ARG A 39 5.75 2.74 -27.47
C ARG A 39 5.73 3.59 -26.20
N PHE A 40 6.89 3.95 -25.66
CA PHE A 40 7.00 4.68 -24.40
C PHE A 40 7.60 6.05 -24.61
N GLU A 41 7.10 7.02 -23.89
CA GLU A 41 7.78 8.29 -23.74
C GLU A 41 9.08 8.07 -22.93
N LEU A 42 10.23 8.42 -23.53
CA LEU A 42 11.53 8.31 -22.88
C LEU A 42 12.01 9.70 -22.43
N ILE A 43 12.04 9.91 -21.11
CA ILE A 43 12.50 11.15 -20.50
C ILE A 43 13.90 10.94 -19.96
N ASP A 44 14.88 11.56 -20.64
CA ASP A 44 16.28 11.46 -20.22
C ASP A 44 16.54 12.24 -18.93
N THR A 45 17.18 11.58 -17.97
CA THR A 45 17.48 12.16 -16.66
C THR A 45 18.97 12.13 -16.34
N GLY A 46 19.82 11.71 -17.30
CA GLY A 46 21.20 11.37 -17.01
C GLY A 46 21.35 10.12 -16.17
N ALA A 47 22.57 9.84 -15.70
CA ALA A 47 22.90 8.58 -15.03
C ALA A 47 22.50 8.50 -13.56
N ASP A 48 22.13 9.62 -12.94
CA ASP A 48 21.80 9.69 -11.51
C ASP A 48 20.35 9.28 -11.21
N ALA A 49 20.21 8.27 -10.34
CA ALA A 49 18.90 7.76 -9.94
C ALA A 49 18.05 8.77 -9.16
N ALA A 50 18.69 9.62 -8.35
CA ALA A 50 18.01 10.68 -7.62
C ALA A 50 17.41 11.73 -8.56
N SER A 51 18.13 12.11 -9.62
CA SER A 51 17.65 13.00 -10.68
C SER A 51 16.43 12.41 -11.40
N ALA A 52 16.43 11.09 -11.66
CA ALA A 52 15.28 10.41 -12.25
C ALA A 52 14.04 10.48 -11.35
N ALA A 53 14.21 10.22 -10.04
CA ALA A 53 13.13 10.30 -9.06
C ALA A 53 12.58 11.72 -8.94
N GLN A 54 13.44 12.72 -8.83
CA GLN A 54 13.04 14.13 -8.72
C GLN A 54 12.28 14.60 -9.97
N LYS A 55 12.77 14.28 -11.17
CA LYS A 55 12.14 14.66 -12.42
C LYS A 55 10.76 14.00 -12.57
N ALA A 56 10.64 12.72 -12.25
CA ALA A 56 9.36 12.01 -12.25
C ALA A 56 8.37 12.61 -11.24
N CYS A 57 8.81 12.91 -10.01
CA CYS A 57 7.97 13.58 -9.00
C CYS A 57 7.52 14.97 -9.47
N LYS A 58 8.39 15.76 -10.09
CA LYS A 58 8.04 17.08 -10.64
C LYS A 58 6.97 16.97 -11.72
N HIS A 59 7.06 16.02 -12.63
CA HIS A 59 6.03 15.76 -13.64
C HIS A 59 4.69 15.36 -13.01
N ALA A 60 4.72 14.48 -12.02
CA ALA A 60 3.51 14.08 -11.29
C ALA A 60 2.90 15.23 -10.49
N ALA A 61 3.72 16.07 -9.84
CA ALA A 61 3.27 17.24 -9.11
C ALA A 61 2.65 18.31 -10.03
N ALA A 62 3.14 18.42 -11.26
CA ALA A 62 2.61 19.31 -12.30
C ALA A 62 1.34 18.76 -12.98
N GLY A 63 0.91 17.53 -12.68
CA GLY A 63 -0.29 16.91 -13.24
C GLY A 63 -0.10 16.25 -14.61
N SER A 64 1.14 16.14 -15.11
CA SER A 64 1.43 15.43 -16.37
C SER A 64 1.54 13.91 -16.21
N LEU A 65 1.54 13.41 -14.99
CA LEU A 65 1.49 11.99 -14.65
C LEU A 65 0.45 11.77 -13.54
N ASP A 66 -0.29 10.68 -13.64
CA ASP A 66 -1.33 10.35 -12.68
C ASP A 66 -0.83 9.47 -11.54
N MET A 67 0.22 8.67 -11.75
CA MET A 67 0.85 7.85 -10.73
C MET A 67 2.36 7.74 -10.95
N LEU A 68 3.08 7.35 -9.91
CA LEU A 68 4.49 6.98 -10.01
C LEU A 68 4.69 5.50 -9.69
N MET A 69 5.57 4.85 -10.44
CA MET A 69 5.97 3.48 -10.16
C MET A 69 7.48 3.36 -10.06
N LYS A 70 7.96 2.77 -8.96
CA LYS A 70 9.37 2.54 -8.72
C LYS A 70 9.97 1.58 -9.74
N GLY A 71 11.03 2.03 -10.40
CA GLY A 71 11.89 1.21 -11.26
C GLY A 71 13.05 0.57 -10.48
N SER A 72 14.25 0.64 -11.05
CA SER A 72 15.46 0.01 -10.51
C SER A 72 16.13 0.77 -9.38
N LEU A 73 15.74 2.02 -9.10
CA LEU A 73 16.29 2.84 -8.03
C LEU A 73 15.96 2.29 -6.63
N HIS A 74 16.70 2.72 -5.60
CA HIS A 74 16.39 2.37 -4.22
C HIS A 74 15.10 3.06 -3.74
N THR A 75 14.40 2.41 -2.81
CA THR A 75 13.15 2.95 -2.25
C THR A 75 13.37 4.30 -1.58
N ASP A 76 14.49 4.46 -0.88
CA ASP A 76 14.86 5.70 -0.19
C ASP A 76 15.05 6.87 -1.16
N GLU A 77 15.60 6.62 -2.36
CA GLU A 77 15.78 7.64 -3.39
C GLU A 77 14.44 8.15 -3.90
N LEU A 78 13.51 7.23 -4.22
CA LEU A 78 12.17 7.61 -4.64
C LEU A 78 11.41 8.31 -3.51
N MET A 79 11.39 7.74 -2.31
CA MET A 79 10.66 8.32 -1.18
C MET A 79 11.19 9.70 -0.80
N ARG A 80 12.51 9.93 -0.87
CA ARG A 80 13.09 11.26 -0.63
C ARG A 80 12.55 12.30 -1.63
N ALA A 81 12.38 11.94 -2.90
CA ALA A 81 11.78 12.82 -3.90
C ALA A 81 10.27 13.01 -3.65
N VAL A 82 9.53 11.95 -3.31
CA VAL A 82 8.11 11.98 -3.00
C VAL A 82 7.79 12.92 -1.83
N ILE A 83 8.58 12.86 -0.75
CA ILE A 83 8.35 13.68 0.45
C ILE A 83 8.96 15.10 0.37
N ALA A 84 9.65 15.43 -0.72
CA ALA A 84 10.26 16.74 -0.89
C ALA A 84 9.20 17.87 -0.79
N ARG A 85 9.60 19.01 -0.18
CA ARG A 85 8.69 20.16 -0.03
C ARG A 85 8.42 20.86 -1.37
N ILE A 86 9.40 20.87 -2.25
CA ILE A 86 9.33 21.47 -3.59
C ILE A 86 9.31 20.32 -4.58
N ASP A 87 8.39 20.38 -5.54
CA ASP A 87 8.21 19.40 -6.61
C ASP A 87 7.91 17.96 -6.11
N GLY A 88 7.63 17.77 -4.80
CA GLY A 88 7.24 16.48 -4.23
C GLY A 88 5.73 16.26 -4.21
N LEU A 89 5.33 15.07 -3.80
CA LEU A 89 3.92 14.65 -3.75
C LEU A 89 3.32 14.70 -2.34
N ARG A 90 4.02 15.33 -1.40
CA ARG A 90 3.55 15.44 -0.02
C ARG A 90 2.26 16.26 0.08
N THR A 91 1.33 15.79 0.90
CA THR A 91 0.14 16.51 1.36
C THR A 91 0.29 16.95 2.81
N GLN A 92 -0.79 17.40 3.43
CA GLN A 92 -0.85 17.63 4.89
C GLN A 92 -1.06 16.32 5.66
N ARG A 93 -1.49 15.25 5.00
CA ARG A 93 -1.73 13.94 5.61
C ARG A 93 -0.42 13.16 5.74
N ARG A 94 -0.40 12.22 6.66
CA ARG A 94 0.69 11.26 6.82
C ARG A 94 0.79 10.37 5.59
N ILE A 95 2.01 10.03 5.19
CA ILE A 95 2.23 9.01 4.16
C ILE A 95 2.22 7.63 4.84
N SER A 96 1.46 6.71 4.28
CA SER A 96 1.41 5.31 4.72
C SER A 96 1.52 4.36 3.53
N HIS A 97 1.61 3.07 3.79
CA HIS A 97 1.63 2.03 2.76
C HIS A 97 0.67 0.91 3.11
N ALA A 98 -0.10 0.46 2.15
CA ALA A 98 -0.97 -0.69 2.30
C ALA A 98 -0.66 -1.77 1.25
N PHE A 99 -0.72 -3.04 1.69
CA PHE A 99 -0.79 -4.19 0.81
C PHE A 99 -2.21 -4.73 0.76
N VAL A 100 -2.68 -5.03 -0.44
CA VAL A 100 -3.89 -5.81 -0.72
C VAL A 100 -3.44 -7.21 -1.10
N LEU A 101 -3.84 -8.21 -0.32
CA LEU A 101 -3.41 -9.59 -0.49
C LEU A 101 -4.61 -10.49 -0.83
N GLN A 102 -4.47 -11.29 -1.86
CA GLN A 102 -5.36 -12.42 -2.11
C GLN A 102 -4.69 -13.68 -1.55
N VAL A 103 -5.13 -14.08 -0.38
CA VAL A 103 -4.62 -15.28 0.30
C VAL A 103 -5.39 -16.50 -0.20
N PRO A 104 -4.72 -17.61 -0.60
CA PRO A 104 -5.39 -18.83 -0.99
C PRO A 104 -6.38 -19.32 0.08
N GLY A 105 -7.58 -19.71 -0.34
CA GLY A 105 -8.65 -20.13 0.57
C GLY A 105 -9.49 -19.00 1.17
N ARG A 106 -9.11 -17.73 0.99
CA ARG A 106 -9.96 -16.58 1.33
C ARG A 106 -10.81 -16.14 0.14
N SER A 107 -12.10 -15.87 0.40
CA SER A 107 -13.05 -15.38 -0.62
C SER A 107 -12.89 -13.90 -0.95
N SER A 108 -12.29 -13.11 -0.05
CA SER A 108 -12.09 -11.66 -0.21
C SER A 108 -10.64 -11.27 0.06
N PRO A 109 -10.14 -10.23 -0.60
CA PRO A 109 -8.81 -9.69 -0.31
C PRO A 109 -8.67 -9.25 1.15
N LEU A 110 -7.42 -9.25 1.64
CA LEU A 110 -7.04 -8.76 2.95
C LEU A 110 -6.12 -7.56 2.80
N ILE A 111 -6.45 -6.45 3.43
CA ILE A 111 -5.60 -5.25 3.44
C ILE A 111 -4.76 -5.27 4.71
N ILE A 112 -3.45 -5.03 4.59
CA ILE A 112 -2.54 -4.90 5.73
C ILE A 112 -1.83 -3.54 5.64
N SER A 113 -1.86 -2.75 6.72
CA SER A 113 -1.24 -1.42 6.81
C SER A 113 -0.77 -1.12 8.25
N ASP A 114 0.35 -0.42 8.50
CA ASP A 114 1.43 -0.09 7.60
C ASP A 114 2.49 -1.20 7.62
N CYS A 115 3.15 -1.42 6.50
CA CYS A 115 4.14 -2.51 6.38
C CYS A 115 5.50 -2.01 5.85
N VAL A 116 5.64 -0.70 5.50
CA VAL A 116 6.79 -0.21 4.73
C VAL A 116 7.30 1.16 5.16
N VAL A 117 6.45 2.06 5.66
CA VAL A 117 6.78 3.48 5.84
C VAL A 117 6.91 3.87 7.31
N ASN A 118 5.93 3.53 8.14
CA ASN A 118 5.86 4.00 9.53
C ASN A 118 6.41 2.96 10.49
N VAL A 119 7.62 3.21 11.02
CA VAL A 119 8.35 2.23 11.88
C VAL A 119 7.58 1.96 13.17
N ALA A 120 7.31 2.98 13.97
CA ALA A 120 6.62 2.87 15.26
C ALA A 120 5.58 3.99 15.37
N PRO A 121 4.44 3.88 14.69
CA PRO A 121 3.45 4.94 14.65
C PRO A 121 2.80 5.15 16.02
N THR A 122 2.62 6.41 16.39
CA THR A 122 1.84 6.84 17.56
C THR A 122 0.35 6.58 17.34
N LEU A 123 -0.47 6.70 18.40
CA LEU A 123 -1.92 6.54 18.30
C LEU A 123 -2.54 7.42 17.19
N GLY A 124 -2.20 8.71 17.14
CA GLY A 124 -2.73 9.62 16.11
C GLY A 124 -2.30 9.22 14.70
N GLU A 125 -1.06 8.78 14.53
CA GLU A 125 -0.53 8.30 13.26
C GLU A 125 -1.21 6.99 12.81
N LYS A 126 -1.53 6.09 13.75
CA LYS A 126 -2.30 4.87 13.47
C LYS A 126 -3.72 5.18 13.01
N VAL A 127 -4.33 6.23 13.51
CA VAL A 127 -5.66 6.68 13.05
C VAL A 127 -5.58 7.10 11.58
N GLU A 128 -4.64 7.96 11.20
CA GLU A 128 -4.46 8.36 9.80
C GLU A 128 -4.15 7.18 8.87
N ILE A 129 -3.30 6.24 9.31
CA ILE A 129 -2.99 5.02 8.57
C ILE A 129 -4.24 4.17 8.36
N LEU A 130 -5.08 4.05 9.41
CA LEU A 130 -6.34 3.31 9.32
C LEU A 130 -7.33 3.98 8.36
N GLU A 131 -7.48 5.29 8.41
CA GLU A 131 -8.34 6.05 7.49
C GLU A 131 -7.93 5.85 6.02
N HIS A 132 -6.63 5.82 5.74
CA HIS A 132 -6.13 5.50 4.40
C HIS A 132 -6.50 4.08 3.98
N ALA A 133 -6.38 3.10 4.87
CA ALA A 133 -6.75 1.71 4.58
C ALA A 133 -8.26 1.54 4.40
N ILE A 134 -9.08 2.29 5.13
CA ILE A 134 -10.54 2.34 4.96
C ILE A 134 -10.89 2.91 3.58
N HIS A 135 -10.29 4.05 3.21
CA HIS A 135 -10.48 4.65 1.88
C HIS A 135 -10.11 3.67 0.77
N LEU A 136 -8.96 3.00 0.87
CA LEU A 136 -8.54 1.97 -0.08
C LEU A 136 -9.55 0.82 -0.18
N ALA A 137 -10.05 0.32 0.95
CA ALA A 137 -11.04 -0.76 0.96
C ALA A 137 -12.34 -0.34 0.26
N ARG A 138 -12.76 0.90 0.46
CA ARG A 138 -13.97 1.46 -0.18
C ARG A 138 -13.78 1.65 -1.68
N ALA A 139 -12.63 2.15 -2.11
CA ALA A 139 -12.27 2.24 -3.52
C ALA A 139 -12.29 0.86 -4.22
N LEU A 140 -12.00 -0.21 -3.47
CA LEU A 140 -12.14 -1.60 -3.93
C LEU A 140 -13.58 -2.14 -3.85
N GLY A 141 -14.57 -1.32 -3.50
CA GLY A 141 -15.99 -1.68 -3.48
C GLY A 141 -16.49 -2.26 -2.14
N VAL A 142 -15.69 -2.22 -1.07
CA VAL A 142 -16.15 -2.66 0.26
C VAL A 142 -16.87 -1.51 0.95
N VAL A 143 -18.20 -1.52 0.93
CA VAL A 143 -19.03 -0.39 1.41
C VAL A 143 -18.75 -0.03 2.87
N ARG A 144 -18.61 -1.02 3.75
CA ARG A 144 -18.29 -0.84 5.17
C ARG A 144 -17.25 -1.86 5.61
N PRO A 145 -15.95 -1.59 5.38
CA PRO A 145 -14.89 -2.52 5.73
C PRO A 145 -14.81 -2.76 7.23
N ARG A 146 -14.40 -3.97 7.60
CA ARG A 146 -14.16 -4.41 8.96
C ARG A 146 -12.66 -4.32 9.23
N ALA A 147 -12.26 -3.43 10.11
CA ALA A 147 -10.87 -3.17 10.45
C ALA A 147 -10.53 -3.73 11.84
N ALA A 148 -9.61 -4.66 11.89
CA ALA A 148 -9.04 -5.18 13.12
C ALA A 148 -7.76 -4.38 13.48
N VAL A 149 -7.72 -3.81 14.68
CA VAL A 149 -6.50 -3.21 15.21
C VAL A 149 -5.70 -4.30 15.93
N VAL A 150 -4.61 -4.72 15.27
CA VAL A 150 -3.88 -5.93 15.65
C VAL A 150 -2.96 -5.69 16.84
N SER A 151 -2.99 -6.63 17.78
CA SER A 151 -2.02 -6.77 18.84
C SER A 151 -1.67 -8.26 19.03
N PHE A 152 -0.91 -8.60 20.06
CA PHE A 152 -0.58 -10.02 20.37
C PHE A 152 -1.66 -10.72 21.22
N THR A 153 -2.65 -9.96 21.70
CA THR A 153 -3.75 -10.44 22.56
C THR A 153 -5.00 -9.60 22.34
N GLU A 154 -6.16 -10.13 22.71
CA GLU A 154 -7.45 -9.45 22.74
C GLU A 154 -7.69 -8.68 24.05
N SER A 155 -6.85 -8.86 25.06
CA SER A 155 -6.97 -8.19 26.35
C SER A 155 -6.26 -6.83 26.34
N VAL A 156 -6.86 -5.85 26.99
CA VAL A 156 -6.24 -4.52 27.20
C VAL A 156 -5.28 -4.60 28.38
N LEU A 157 -3.99 -4.47 28.11
CA LEU A 157 -2.93 -4.61 29.11
C LEU A 157 -2.19 -3.27 29.30
N PRO A 158 -2.15 -2.70 30.52
CA PRO A 158 -1.48 -1.41 30.78
C PRO A 158 0.00 -1.36 30.38
N GLY A 159 0.70 -2.50 30.46
CA GLY A 159 2.12 -2.61 30.08
C GLY A 159 2.36 -2.87 28.58
N ALA A 160 1.32 -2.93 27.75
CA ALA A 160 1.42 -3.22 26.32
C ALA A 160 0.80 -2.11 25.48
N PRO A 161 1.60 -1.13 25.01
CA PRO A 161 1.08 0.05 24.29
C PRO A 161 0.22 -0.29 23.07
N SER A 162 0.52 -1.38 22.35
CA SER A 162 -0.28 -1.80 21.19
C SER A 162 -1.73 -2.15 21.56
N THR A 163 -1.97 -2.69 22.77
CA THR A 163 -3.33 -3.01 23.24
C THR A 163 -4.08 -1.75 23.66
N LEU A 164 -3.39 -0.77 24.23
CA LEU A 164 -3.96 0.51 24.63
C LEU A 164 -4.37 1.33 23.40
N ASP A 165 -3.49 1.44 22.42
CA ASP A 165 -3.78 2.12 21.16
C ASP A 165 -4.97 1.46 20.44
N ALA A 166 -4.99 0.12 20.40
CA ALA A 166 -6.06 -0.61 19.74
C ALA A 166 -7.42 -0.36 20.40
N ALA A 167 -7.49 -0.42 21.74
CA ALA A 167 -8.70 -0.09 22.49
C ALA A 167 -9.14 1.36 22.27
N ALA A 168 -8.20 2.30 22.26
CA ALA A 168 -8.49 3.71 21.98
C ALA A 168 -9.07 3.90 20.58
N ILE A 169 -8.47 3.31 19.54
CA ILE A 169 -8.93 3.41 18.14
C ILE A 169 -10.33 2.78 18.00
N ALA A 170 -10.56 1.60 18.57
CA ALA A 170 -11.88 0.97 18.58
C ALA A 170 -12.95 1.90 19.24
N LYS A 171 -12.59 2.54 20.35
CA LYS A 171 -13.47 3.50 21.02
C LYS A 171 -13.69 4.78 20.22
N MET A 172 -12.68 5.28 19.53
CA MET A 172 -12.81 6.43 18.60
C MET A 172 -13.80 6.11 17.48
N ALA A 173 -13.72 4.93 16.88
CA ALA A 173 -14.67 4.49 15.87
C ALA A 173 -16.11 4.34 16.42
N GLN A 174 -16.25 3.76 17.61
CA GLN A 174 -17.56 3.65 18.29
C GLN A 174 -18.20 5.03 18.55
N ARG A 175 -17.38 6.09 18.75
CA ARG A 175 -17.80 7.47 18.96
C ARG A 175 -17.97 8.29 17.69
N GLY A 176 -17.78 7.68 16.50
CA GLY A 176 -17.88 8.36 15.22
C GLY A 176 -16.72 9.29 14.88
N GLN A 177 -15.57 9.16 15.56
CA GLN A 177 -14.34 9.87 15.20
C GLN A 177 -13.64 9.23 14.01
N ILE A 178 -13.83 7.92 13.81
CA ILE A 178 -13.44 7.17 12.61
C ILE A 178 -14.74 6.67 11.99
N ILE A 179 -14.99 7.03 10.74
CA ILE A 179 -16.23 6.76 10.02
C ILE A 179 -16.02 5.73 8.91
N ASP A 180 -17.11 5.29 8.30
CA ASP A 180 -17.14 4.44 7.11
C ASP A 180 -16.56 3.03 7.28
N ALA A 181 -16.34 2.57 8.50
CA ALA A 181 -15.87 1.22 8.81
C ALA A 181 -16.47 0.70 10.12
N ALA A 182 -16.43 -0.61 10.30
CA ALA A 182 -16.51 -1.23 11.61
C ALA A 182 -15.08 -1.49 12.11
N VAL A 183 -14.73 -0.98 13.29
CA VAL A 183 -13.37 -1.08 13.84
C VAL A 183 -13.43 -1.73 15.21
N ASP A 184 -12.56 -2.71 15.45
CA ASP A 184 -12.42 -3.36 16.75
C ASP A 184 -10.96 -3.70 17.05
N GLY A 185 -10.64 -3.77 18.35
CA GLY A 185 -9.32 -4.11 18.88
C GLY A 185 -9.20 -3.80 20.37
N PRO A 186 -8.18 -4.39 21.02
CA PRO A 186 -7.13 -5.22 20.41
C PRO A 186 -7.63 -6.59 19.95
N LEU A 187 -7.11 -7.08 18.85
CA LEU A 187 -7.34 -8.43 18.36
C LEU A 187 -6.00 -9.11 18.02
N ALA A 188 -5.81 -10.34 18.47
CA ALA A 188 -4.71 -11.16 17.98
C ALA A 188 -4.98 -11.55 16.52
N PHE A 189 -3.93 -11.84 15.76
CA PHE A 189 -4.05 -12.12 14.33
C PHE A 189 -5.06 -13.22 14.01
N ASP A 190 -5.00 -14.33 14.74
CA ASP A 190 -5.93 -15.46 14.62
C ASP A 190 -7.38 -15.04 14.87
N ASN A 191 -7.61 -14.22 15.90
CA ASN A 191 -8.93 -13.71 16.24
C ASN A 191 -9.46 -12.70 15.19
N ALA A 192 -8.59 -11.99 14.52
CA ALA A 192 -8.97 -11.04 13.47
C ALA A 192 -9.45 -11.78 12.20
N VAL A 193 -8.86 -12.93 11.85
CA VAL A 193 -9.07 -13.59 10.55
C VAL A 193 -9.79 -14.92 10.60
N SER A 194 -10.00 -15.51 11.80
CA SER A 194 -10.63 -16.82 11.99
C SER A 194 -11.85 -16.73 12.92
N ILE A 195 -13.04 -17.01 12.37
CA ILE A 195 -14.27 -17.07 13.14
C ILE A 195 -14.18 -18.12 14.25
N ALA A 196 -13.58 -19.28 13.96
CA ALA A 196 -13.41 -20.34 14.93
C ALA A 196 -12.54 -19.90 16.12
N SER A 197 -11.43 -19.18 15.85
CA SER A 197 -10.56 -18.63 16.89
C SER A 197 -11.28 -17.57 17.74
N ALA A 198 -11.98 -16.64 17.10
CA ALA A 198 -12.74 -15.60 17.79
C ALA A 198 -13.84 -16.21 18.69
N SER A 199 -14.58 -17.20 18.18
CA SER A 199 -15.62 -17.91 18.93
C SER A 199 -15.07 -18.72 20.11
N ALA A 200 -13.94 -19.41 19.93
CA ALA A 200 -13.29 -20.18 21.00
C ALA A 200 -12.85 -19.30 22.18
N LYS A 201 -12.56 -18.03 21.94
CA LYS A 201 -12.21 -17.03 22.95
C LYS A 201 -13.40 -16.20 23.44
N GLY A 202 -14.61 -16.47 22.95
CA GLY A 202 -15.84 -15.76 23.36
C GLY A 202 -15.84 -14.28 22.94
N ILE A 203 -15.16 -13.91 21.86
CA ILE A 203 -15.08 -12.53 21.40
C ILE A 203 -16.39 -12.18 20.64
N ASP A 204 -17.20 -11.32 21.24
CA ASP A 204 -18.42 -10.76 20.60
C ASP A 204 -18.05 -9.48 19.84
N SER A 205 -17.88 -9.61 18.52
CA SER A 205 -17.45 -8.53 17.64
C SER A 205 -17.94 -8.73 16.21
N SER A 206 -18.35 -7.65 15.59
CA SER A 206 -18.69 -7.64 14.16
C SER A 206 -17.46 -7.73 13.24
N VAL A 207 -16.27 -7.54 13.78
CA VAL A 207 -14.97 -7.51 13.08
C VAL A 207 -14.22 -8.83 13.26
N ALA A 208 -14.21 -9.39 14.48
CA ALA A 208 -13.44 -10.57 14.80
C ALA A 208 -13.80 -11.76 13.90
N GLY A 209 -12.78 -12.42 13.38
CA GLY A 209 -12.87 -13.53 12.43
C GLY A 209 -13.22 -13.14 10.99
N ARG A 210 -13.50 -11.86 10.73
CA ARG A 210 -14.01 -11.38 9.44
C ARG A 210 -13.31 -10.11 8.94
N ALA A 211 -12.14 -9.79 9.48
CA ALA A 211 -11.43 -8.55 9.14
C ALA A 211 -11.12 -8.45 7.64
N ASP A 212 -11.41 -7.31 7.06
CA ASP A 212 -11.03 -6.92 5.71
C ASP A 212 -9.72 -6.11 5.74
N ILE A 213 -9.46 -5.41 6.87
CA ILE A 213 -8.29 -4.60 7.12
C ILE A 213 -7.62 -5.06 8.42
N LEU A 214 -6.30 -5.20 8.38
CA LEU A 214 -5.44 -5.36 9.55
C LEU A 214 -4.59 -4.10 9.73
N LEU A 215 -4.87 -3.31 10.75
CA LEU A 215 -4.00 -2.24 11.17
C LEU A 215 -2.92 -2.81 12.07
N MET A 216 -1.67 -2.74 11.63
CA MET A 216 -0.54 -3.35 12.34
C MET A 216 -0.01 -2.45 13.46
N PRO A 217 0.52 -3.03 14.55
CA PRO A 217 1.04 -2.24 15.66
C PRO A 217 2.30 -1.44 15.32
N ASN A 218 3.12 -1.97 14.42
CA ASN A 218 4.37 -1.37 13.96
C ASN A 218 4.78 -1.98 12.61
N LEU A 219 5.84 -1.41 12.00
CA LEU A 219 6.34 -1.83 10.71
C LEU A 219 6.87 -3.25 10.71
N GLU A 220 7.61 -3.66 11.75
CA GLU A 220 8.22 -4.99 11.83
C GLU A 220 7.15 -6.09 11.78
N ALA A 221 6.09 -5.94 12.56
CA ALA A 221 4.98 -6.90 12.57
C ALA A 221 4.26 -6.94 11.21
N GLY A 222 3.97 -5.77 10.63
CA GLY A 222 3.33 -5.66 9.31
C GLY A 222 4.18 -6.25 8.20
N ASN A 223 5.47 -5.91 8.18
CA ASN A 223 6.42 -6.39 7.17
C ASN A 223 6.63 -7.92 7.27
N ALA A 224 6.78 -8.45 8.49
CA ALA A 224 6.90 -9.90 8.70
C ALA A 224 5.65 -10.65 8.26
N LEU A 225 4.45 -10.15 8.63
CA LEU A 225 3.18 -10.79 8.30
C LEU A 225 2.95 -10.82 6.78
N TYR A 226 3.06 -9.68 6.08
CA TYR A 226 2.82 -9.67 4.64
C TYR A 226 3.79 -10.59 3.89
N LYS A 227 5.08 -10.58 4.28
CA LYS A 227 6.07 -11.49 3.69
C LYS A 227 5.76 -12.96 3.98
N SER A 228 5.34 -13.30 5.18
CA SER A 228 4.94 -14.66 5.52
C SER A 228 3.77 -15.13 4.65
N LEU A 229 2.76 -14.28 4.44
CA LEU A 229 1.63 -14.61 3.59
C LEU A 229 2.04 -14.79 2.12
N VAL A 230 2.93 -13.94 1.60
CA VAL A 230 3.38 -14.03 0.21
C VAL A 230 4.31 -15.24 0.00
N TYR A 231 5.34 -15.39 0.84
CA TYR A 231 6.40 -16.39 0.60
C TYR A 231 6.07 -17.78 1.15
N MET A 232 5.25 -17.86 2.19
CA MET A 232 4.91 -19.15 2.84
C MET A 232 3.49 -19.61 2.51
N ALA A 233 2.52 -18.69 2.38
CA ALA A 233 1.14 -19.04 2.09
C ALA A 233 0.74 -18.84 0.61
N GLY A 234 1.65 -18.37 -0.25
CA GLY A 234 1.39 -18.21 -1.68
C GLY A 234 0.41 -17.08 -2.03
N ALA A 235 0.27 -16.09 -1.17
CA ALA A 235 -0.61 -14.96 -1.45
C ALA A 235 -0.11 -14.11 -2.61
N SER A 236 -0.99 -13.73 -3.52
CA SER A 236 -0.75 -12.64 -4.47
C SER A 236 -0.88 -11.30 -3.75
N CYS A 237 -0.06 -10.32 -4.10
CA CYS A 237 -0.12 -9.01 -3.45
C CYS A 237 -0.03 -7.85 -4.44
N ALA A 238 -0.68 -6.76 -4.08
CA ALA A 238 -0.53 -5.43 -4.68
C ALA A 238 -0.22 -4.42 -3.55
N GLY A 239 0.69 -3.48 -3.79
CA GLY A 239 1.07 -2.50 -2.78
C GLY A 239 1.02 -1.07 -3.30
N VAL A 240 0.55 -0.13 -2.47
CA VAL A 240 0.45 1.27 -2.83
C VAL A 240 0.75 2.18 -1.64
N VAL A 241 1.41 3.30 -1.92
CA VAL A 241 1.60 4.41 -0.97
C VAL A 241 0.37 5.29 -1.00
N LEU A 242 -0.10 5.65 0.18
CA LEU A 242 -1.29 6.47 0.43
C LEU A 242 -0.92 7.78 1.15
N GLY A 243 -1.77 8.78 1.07
CA GLY A 243 -1.53 10.10 1.70
C GLY A 243 -0.66 11.03 0.86
N THR A 244 -0.38 10.68 -0.38
CA THR A 244 0.32 11.51 -1.37
C THR A 244 -0.66 12.15 -2.36
N LYS A 245 -0.24 13.23 -3.07
CA LYS A 245 -1.06 13.89 -4.11
C LYS A 245 -1.41 12.99 -5.29
N LYS A 246 -0.57 12.02 -5.56
CA LYS A 246 -0.73 11.02 -6.62
C LYS A 246 -0.30 9.67 -6.07
N PRO A 247 -0.96 8.56 -6.41
CA PRO A 247 -0.57 7.24 -5.96
C PRO A 247 0.88 6.91 -6.33
N VAL A 248 1.61 6.28 -5.41
CA VAL A 248 2.99 5.84 -5.64
C VAL A 248 3.09 4.34 -5.39
N VAL A 249 3.57 3.62 -6.40
CA VAL A 249 3.75 2.17 -6.34
C VAL A 249 5.19 1.85 -5.95
N LEU A 250 5.36 1.30 -4.74
CA LEU A 250 6.64 0.84 -4.20
C LEU A 250 6.74 -0.68 -4.29
N THR A 251 7.31 -1.19 -5.36
CA THR A 251 7.54 -2.63 -5.50
C THR A 251 8.95 -3.01 -5.09
N SER A 252 9.09 -4.20 -4.49
CA SER A 252 10.40 -4.80 -4.22
C SER A 252 11.06 -5.30 -5.50
N ARG A 253 12.39 -5.43 -5.49
CA ARG A 253 13.15 -6.10 -6.57
C ARG A 253 12.77 -7.57 -6.69
N THR A 254 12.36 -8.18 -5.59
CA THR A 254 11.98 -9.60 -5.49
C THR A 254 10.52 -9.86 -5.82
N ASP A 255 9.68 -8.83 -5.95
CA ASP A 255 8.26 -8.99 -6.29
C ASP A 255 8.08 -9.55 -7.70
N SER A 256 7.08 -10.40 -7.87
CA SER A 256 6.72 -10.97 -9.16
C SER A 256 6.28 -9.88 -10.15
N LEU A 257 6.27 -10.23 -11.44
CA LEU A 257 5.75 -9.32 -12.46
C LEU A 257 4.26 -9.03 -12.24
N GLU A 258 3.49 -10.06 -11.86
CA GLU A 258 2.08 -9.92 -11.55
C GLU A 258 1.83 -8.96 -10.39
N SER A 259 2.56 -9.09 -9.26
CA SER A 259 2.43 -8.16 -8.13
C SER A 259 2.69 -6.71 -8.52
N LYS A 260 3.62 -6.49 -9.47
CA LYS A 260 3.91 -5.15 -9.99
C LYS A 260 2.76 -4.60 -10.86
N VAL A 261 2.18 -5.44 -11.71
CA VAL A 261 1.02 -5.08 -12.54
C VAL A 261 -0.20 -4.83 -11.65
N TYR A 262 -0.47 -5.71 -10.68
CA TYR A 262 -1.58 -5.52 -9.73
C TYR A 262 -1.43 -4.25 -8.90
N SER A 263 -0.20 -3.88 -8.52
CA SER A 263 0.04 -2.64 -7.78
C SER A 263 -0.26 -1.39 -8.62
N ALA A 264 0.06 -1.40 -9.91
CA ALA A 264 -0.30 -0.31 -10.81
C ALA A 264 -1.82 -0.25 -11.06
N ALA A 265 -2.47 -1.42 -11.25
CA ALA A 265 -3.92 -1.50 -11.37
C ALA A 265 -4.62 -0.97 -10.09
N LEU A 266 -4.09 -1.31 -8.90
CA LEU A 266 -4.58 -0.79 -7.63
C LEU A 266 -4.48 0.75 -7.56
N ALA A 267 -3.36 1.32 -8.01
CA ALA A 267 -3.17 2.76 -8.10
C ALA A 267 -4.18 3.42 -9.06
N SER A 268 -4.48 2.76 -10.19
CA SER A 268 -5.50 3.25 -11.15
C SER A 268 -6.91 3.24 -10.57
N VAL A 269 -7.24 2.27 -9.71
CA VAL A 269 -8.54 2.23 -9.00
C VAL A 269 -8.69 3.43 -8.08
N LEU A 270 -7.63 3.79 -7.32
CA LEU A 270 -7.65 4.95 -6.43
C LEU A 270 -7.86 6.27 -7.18
N LEU A 271 -7.25 6.42 -8.35
CA LEU A 271 -7.43 7.62 -9.20
C LEU A 271 -8.87 7.78 -9.67
N ARG A 272 -9.56 6.69 -10.00
CA ARG A 272 -10.97 6.72 -10.43
C ARG A 272 -11.91 7.11 -9.27
N ASP A 273 -11.63 6.66 -8.06
CA ASP A 273 -12.43 6.99 -6.87
C ASP A 273 -12.31 8.48 -6.52
N GLU A 274 -11.12 9.07 -6.61
CA GLU A 274 -10.91 10.51 -6.42
C GLU A 274 -11.64 11.39 -7.45
N CYS A 275 -11.83 10.90 -8.67
CA CYS A 275 -12.58 11.63 -9.71
C CYS A 275 -14.10 11.57 -9.55
N THR A 276 -14.60 10.65 -8.71
CA THR A 276 -16.04 10.43 -8.48
C THR A 276 -16.53 10.96 -7.13
N SER A 277 -15.62 11.41 -6.27
CA SER A 277 -15.89 11.98 -4.92
C SER A 277 -15.89 13.50 -4.96
#